data_ea64f788d029665f3fc3b9081b809b15
#
_entry.id   ea64f788d029665f3fc3b9081b809b15
#
_cell.length_a   1.000
_cell.length_b   1.000
_cell.length_c   1.000
_cell.angle_alpha   90.00
_cell.angle_beta   90.00
_cell.angle_gamma   90.00
#
_symmetry.space_group_name_H-M   'P 1'
#
loop_
_entity.id
_entity.type
_entity.pdbx_description
1 polymer ?
#
loop_
_entity_poly.entity_id
_entity_poly.type
_entity_poly.pdbx_seq_one_letter_code
_entity_poly.pdbx_strand_id
1 'polypeptide(L)'
;MKTPVPTAMADDLRALGLDAKSLPPIEKLEPRTLRGVMKLMARSLGVKCNDCHQEGDFAAPTRRKKIAAHMWDEFAAKMAFDAGGGAGGAPLFCDSCHQGRVQLLDRRDKKVLSKWMDDSFVAKLVQKDGKSMECETCHVDMDMHFLAKWGQ
;
A
#
# COMPACT_ATOMS: atom_id res chain seq x y z
N MET A 1 2.15 5.58 -15.86
CA MET A 1 1.60 5.13 -14.54
C MET A 1 0.47 4.15 -14.78
N LYS A 2 0.49 3.04 -14.07
CA LYS A 2 -0.56 2.01 -14.21
C LYS A 2 -1.72 2.29 -13.26
N THR A 3 -2.94 2.02 -13.71
CA THR A 3 -4.12 2.08 -12.85
C THR A 3 -4.07 0.95 -11.82
N PRO A 4 -4.48 1.19 -10.56
CA PRO A 4 -4.63 0.13 -9.57
C PRO A 4 -5.59 -0.97 -10.01
N VAL A 5 -5.30 -2.20 -9.61
CA VAL A 5 -6.12 -3.39 -9.88
C VAL A 5 -6.36 -4.17 -8.57
N PRO A 6 -7.44 -4.96 -8.46
CA PRO A 6 -7.63 -5.84 -7.31
C PRO A 6 -6.41 -6.71 -7.06
N THR A 7 -6.11 -6.98 -5.79
CA THR A 7 -4.94 -7.80 -5.45
C THR A 7 -5.07 -9.23 -5.97
N ALA A 8 -3.99 -9.74 -6.52
CA ALA A 8 -3.86 -11.17 -6.85
C ALA A 8 -3.34 -12.01 -5.66
N MET A 9 -3.08 -11.38 -4.51
CA MET A 9 -2.47 -12.03 -3.34
C MET A 9 -3.45 -12.34 -2.21
N ALA A 10 -4.75 -12.23 -2.45
CA ALA A 10 -5.77 -12.51 -1.43
C ALA A 10 -5.65 -13.94 -0.87
N ASP A 11 -5.43 -14.94 -1.72
CA ASP A 11 -5.26 -16.34 -1.29
C ASP A 11 -3.93 -16.55 -0.57
N ASP A 12 -2.85 -15.91 -1.01
CA ASP A 12 -1.56 -15.94 -0.30
C ASP A 12 -1.67 -15.35 1.12
N LEU A 13 -2.38 -14.23 1.27
CA LEU A 13 -2.65 -13.62 2.57
C LEU A 13 -3.49 -14.55 3.45
N ARG A 14 -4.52 -15.19 2.88
CA ARG A 14 -5.36 -16.16 3.59
C ARG A 14 -4.54 -17.36 4.09
N ALA A 15 -3.60 -17.84 3.30
CA ALA A 15 -2.67 -18.91 3.72
C ALA A 15 -1.80 -18.52 4.92
N LEU A 16 -1.59 -17.22 5.15
CA LEU A 16 -0.92 -16.67 6.33
C LEU A 16 -1.88 -16.40 7.51
N GLY A 17 -3.15 -16.74 7.38
CA GLY A 17 -4.18 -16.45 8.38
C GLY A 17 -4.71 -15.02 8.35
N LEU A 18 -4.50 -14.28 7.25
CA LEU A 18 -4.92 -12.90 7.08
C LEU A 18 -6.07 -12.79 6.08
N ASP A 19 -6.99 -11.87 6.36
CA ASP A 19 -8.04 -11.46 5.43
C ASP A 19 -7.66 -10.11 4.82
N ALA A 20 -7.49 -10.06 3.50
CA ALA A 20 -7.14 -8.83 2.79
C ALA A 20 -8.19 -7.72 2.97
N LYS A 21 -9.44 -8.07 3.29
CA LYS A 21 -10.51 -7.10 3.59
C LYS A 21 -10.44 -6.53 5.01
N SER A 22 -9.67 -7.15 5.90
CA SER A 22 -9.60 -6.79 7.32
C SER A 22 -8.19 -7.02 7.87
N LEU A 23 -7.22 -6.30 7.34
CA LEU A 23 -5.83 -6.41 7.78
C LEU A 23 -5.62 -5.71 9.13
N PRO A 24 -4.97 -6.37 10.11
CA PRO A 24 -4.60 -5.72 11.36
C PRO A 24 -3.44 -4.74 11.15
N PRO A 25 -3.15 -3.84 12.11
CA PRO A 25 -1.92 -3.04 12.11
C PRO A 25 -0.68 -3.94 11.95
N ILE A 26 0.30 -3.50 11.16
CA ILE A 26 1.48 -4.32 10.87
C ILE A 26 2.27 -4.71 12.13
N GLU A 27 2.31 -3.83 13.12
CA GLU A 27 2.99 -4.05 14.40
C GLU A 27 2.39 -5.20 15.23
N LYS A 28 1.13 -5.58 14.95
CA LYS A 28 0.43 -6.67 15.64
C LYS A 28 0.62 -8.04 14.98
N LEU A 29 1.30 -8.10 13.85
CA LEU A 29 1.59 -9.36 13.17
C LEU A 29 2.63 -10.16 13.94
N GLU A 30 2.35 -11.45 14.15
CA GLU A 30 3.33 -12.37 14.71
C GLU A 30 4.56 -12.49 13.77
N PRO A 31 5.77 -12.76 14.32
CA PRO A 31 6.99 -12.81 13.53
C PRO A 31 6.95 -13.74 12.32
N ARG A 32 6.30 -14.89 12.45
CA ARG A 32 6.14 -15.87 11.36
C ARG A 32 5.24 -15.34 10.25
N THR A 33 4.10 -14.76 10.62
CA THR A 33 3.16 -14.13 9.68
C THR A 33 3.82 -12.93 8.99
N LEU A 34 4.51 -12.09 9.74
CA LEU A 34 5.23 -10.93 9.21
C LEU A 34 6.28 -11.33 8.17
N ARG A 35 7.03 -12.42 8.40
CA ARG A 35 7.98 -12.92 7.39
C ARG A 35 7.29 -13.36 6.09
N GLY A 36 6.14 -13.98 6.19
CA GLY A 36 5.31 -14.32 5.02
C GLY A 36 4.83 -13.07 4.27
N VAL A 37 4.35 -12.08 5.01
CA VAL A 37 3.93 -10.77 4.47
C VAL A 37 5.09 -10.06 3.76
N MET A 38 6.29 -10.04 4.35
CA MET A 38 7.47 -9.43 3.70
C MET A 38 7.80 -10.07 2.36
N LYS A 39 7.61 -11.38 2.20
CA LYS A 39 7.78 -12.06 0.90
C LYS A 39 6.74 -11.60 -0.12
N LEU A 40 5.50 -11.40 0.31
CA LEU A 40 4.44 -10.85 -0.55
C LEU A 40 4.73 -9.40 -0.95
N MET A 41 5.17 -8.58 0.00
CA MET A 41 5.61 -7.21 -0.28
C MET A 41 6.75 -7.17 -1.30
N ALA A 42 7.80 -7.97 -1.10
CA ALA A 42 8.93 -8.04 -2.00
C ALA A 42 8.50 -8.42 -3.43
N ARG A 43 7.62 -9.41 -3.56
CA ARG A 43 7.03 -9.82 -4.83
C ARG A 43 6.18 -8.71 -5.47
N SER A 44 5.39 -8.02 -4.66
CA SER A 44 4.54 -6.90 -5.10
C SER A 44 5.34 -5.74 -5.68
N LEU A 45 6.51 -5.47 -5.11
CA LEU A 45 7.38 -4.36 -5.48
C LEU A 45 8.48 -4.77 -6.48
N GLY A 46 8.67 -6.05 -6.73
CA GLY A 46 9.76 -6.53 -7.59
C GLY A 46 11.15 -6.31 -6.99
N VAL A 47 11.28 -6.45 -5.67
CA VAL A 47 12.53 -6.21 -4.91
C VAL A 47 13.00 -7.44 -4.15
N LYS A 48 14.23 -7.39 -3.64
CA LYS A 48 14.84 -8.41 -2.79
C LYS A 48 14.85 -7.96 -1.32
N CYS A 49 15.14 -8.87 -0.40
CA CYS A 49 15.18 -8.59 1.03
C CYS A 49 16.11 -7.42 1.39
N ASN A 50 17.29 -7.37 0.80
CA ASN A 50 18.31 -6.33 1.06
C ASN A 50 17.95 -4.95 0.46
N ASP A 51 16.91 -4.87 -0.35
CA ASP A 51 16.41 -3.55 -0.81
C ASP A 51 15.69 -2.78 0.31
N CYS A 52 15.18 -3.49 1.32
CA CYS A 52 14.50 -2.88 2.47
C CYS A 52 15.25 -3.11 3.78
N HIS A 53 15.95 -4.23 3.93
CA HIS A 53 16.69 -4.60 5.13
C HIS A 53 18.18 -4.29 4.99
N GLN A 54 18.80 -3.94 6.12
CA GLN A 54 20.24 -3.82 6.19
C GLN A 54 20.87 -5.20 6.13
N GLU A 55 21.83 -5.39 5.24
CA GLU A 55 22.60 -6.63 5.17
C GLU A 55 23.34 -6.89 6.50
N GLY A 56 23.21 -8.11 7.01
CA GLY A 56 23.81 -8.52 8.28
C GLY A 56 23.03 -8.10 9.53
N ASP A 57 22.04 -7.21 9.42
CA ASP A 57 21.15 -6.80 10.52
C ASP A 57 19.75 -6.49 10.04
N PHE A 58 18.92 -7.51 9.89
CA PHE A 58 17.54 -7.36 9.43
C PHE A 58 16.62 -6.66 10.45
N ALA A 59 17.03 -6.59 11.71
CA ALA A 59 16.30 -5.86 12.75
C ALA A 59 16.49 -4.35 12.65
N ALA A 60 17.63 -3.89 12.11
CA ALA A 60 17.94 -2.47 12.00
C ALA A 60 16.80 -1.68 11.33
N PRO A 61 16.44 -0.51 11.86
CA PRO A 61 15.47 0.37 11.24
C PRO A 61 16.05 0.93 9.94
N THR A 62 15.28 0.88 8.86
CA THR A 62 15.65 1.50 7.59
C THR A 62 14.51 2.39 7.11
N ARG A 63 14.84 3.39 6.31
CA ARG A 63 13.86 4.28 5.71
C ARG A 63 12.77 3.51 4.94
N ARG A 64 13.17 2.50 4.16
CA ARG A 64 12.23 1.69 3.36
C ARG A 64 11.30 0.84 4.21
N LYS A 65 11.79 0.27 5.32
CA LYS A 65 10.96 -0.47 6.28
C LYS A 65 9.87 0.42 6.89
N LYS A 66 10.26 1.63 7.30
CA LYS A 66 9.31 2.61 7.86
C LYS A 66 8.23 3.00 6.85
N ILE A 67 8.61 3.30 5.61
CA ILE A 67 7.65 3.61 4.55
C ILE A 67 6.73 2.41 4.27
N ALA A 68 7.27 1.19 4.19
CA ALA A 68 6.46 -0.01 3.95
C ALA A 68 5.44 -0.27 5.06
N ALA A 69 5.79 -0.02 6.32
CA ALA A 69 4.87 -0.12 7.45
C ALA A 69 3.72 0.89 7.33
N HIS A 70 4.03 2.14 7.02
CA HIS A 70 3.00 3.15 6.77
C HIS A 70 2.13 2.82 5.55
N MET A 71 2.71 2.31 4.46
CA MET A 71 1.94 1.86 3.30
C MET A 71 0.95 0.75 3.65
N TRP A 72 1.35 -0.19 4.51
CA TRP A 72 0.45 -1.20 5.02
C TRP A 72 -0.68 -0.59 5.83
N ASP A 73 -0.36 0.21 6.85
CA ASP A 73 -1.33 0.74 7.81
C ASP A 73 -2.27 1.78 7.18
N GLU A 74 -1.76 2.64 6.29
CA GLU A 74 -2.53 3.75 5.73
C GLU A 74 -3.24 3.40 4.41
N PHE A 75 -2.74 2.43 3.63
CA PHE A 75 -3.35 2.06 2.36
C PHE A 75 -3.96 0.66 2.41
N ALA A 76 -3.17 -0.39 2.56
CA ALA A 76 -3.68 -1.76 2.48
C ALA A 76 -4.71 -2.07 3.57
N ALA A 77 -4.50 -1.58 4.79
CA ALA A 77 -5.41 -1.81 5.91
C ALA A 77 -6.68 -0.94 5.86
N LYS A 78 -6.64 0.24 5.22
CA LYS A 78 -7.74 1.21 5.27
C LYS A 78 -8.54 1.34 3.99
N MET A 79 -8.04 0.90 2.84
CA MET A 79 -8.65 1.16 1.54
C MET A 79 -9.10 -0.11 0.83
N ALA A 80 -10.11 0.03 -0.02
CA ALA A 80 -10.62 -1.02 -0.89
C ALA A 80 -11.10 -0.41 -2.22
N PHE A 81 -11.34 -1.24 -3.21
CA PHE A 81 -12.00 -0.79 -4.44
C PHE A 81 -13.47 -0.47 -4.16
N ASP A 82 -13.98 0.57 -4.80
CA ASP A 82 -15.38 0.92 -4.74
C ASP A 82 -16.21 -0.12 -5.51
N ALA A 83 -17.23 -0.67 -4.84
CA ALA A 83 -18.18 -1.61 -5.45
C ALA A 83 -19.43 -0.91 -6.00
N GLY A 84 -19.42 0.44 -6.09
CA GLY A 84 -20.56 1.20 -6.57
C GLY A 84 -21.59 1.53 -5.48
N GLY A 85 -21.14 1.79 -4.25
CA GLY A 85 -22.04 2.12 -3.12
C GLY A 85 -21.36 2.13 -1.75
N GLY A 86 -20.03 2.29 -1.71
CA GLY A 86 -19.25 2.32 -0.48
C GLY A 86 -18.41 1.09 -0.23
N ALA A 87 -18.10 0.81 1.03
CA ALA A 87 -17.24 -0.31 1.44
C ALA A 87 -17.76 -1.67 0.95
N GLY A 88 -16.89 -2.60 0.65
CA GLY A 88 -17.22 -3.97 0.26
C GLY A 88 -16.73 -4.38 -1.12
N GLY A 89 -16.01 -3.54 -1.83
CA GLY A 89 -15.34 -3.88 -3.09
C GLY A 89 -14.16 -4.82 -2.89
N ALA A 90 -13.52 -5.19 -4.00
CA ALA A 90 -12.35 -6.04 -3.99
C ALA A 90 -11.25 -5.45 -3.09
N PRO A 91 -10.53 -6.28 -2.31
CA PRO A 91 -9.44 -5.80 -1.47
C PRO A 91 -8.27 -5.33 -2.31
N LEU A 92 -7.50 -4.41 -1.77
CA LEU A 92 -6.21 -4.03 -2.33
C LEU A 92 -5.07 -4.48 -1.39
N PHE A 93 -3.91 -4.66 -1.99
CA PHE A 93 -2.67 -4.93 -1.31
C PHE A 93 -1.53 -4.24 -2.07
N CYS A 94 -0.29 -4.44 -1.69
CA CYS A 94 0.86 -3.77 -2.32
C CYS A 94 0.90 -3.95 -3.85
N ASP A 95 0.59 -5.15 -4.34
CA ASP A 95 0.58 -5.47 -5.78
C ASP A 95 -0.49 -4.72 -6.57
N SER A 96 -1.57 -4.31 -5.91
CA SER A 96 -2.65 -3.56 -6.56
C SER A 96 -2.14 -2.28 -7.23
N CYS A 97 -1.23 -1.58 -6.55
CA CYS A 97 -0.65 -0.33 -7.04
C CYS A 97 0.75 -0.54 -7.61
N HIS A 98 1.61 -1.27 -6.91
CA HIS A 98 3.01 -1.42 -7.29
C HIS A 98 3.23 -2.28 -8.54
N GLN A 99 2.50 -3.37 -8.69
CA GLN A 99 2.55 -4.20 -9.91
C GLN A 99 3.98 -4.52 -10.37
N GLY A 100 4.84 -4.93 -9.42
CA GLY A 100 6.24 -5.29 -9.67
C GLY A 100 7.22 -4.11 -9.74
N ARG A 101 6.84 -2.91 -9.25
CA ARG A 101 7.68 -1.71 -9.27
C ARG A 101 7.61 -0.95 -7.95
N VAL A 102 8.76 -0.48 -7.47
CA VAL A 102 8.80 0.39 -6.29
C VAL A 102 8.20 1.76 -6.59
N GLN A 103 8.61 2.37 -7.69
CA GLN A 103 8.16 3.71 -8.06
C GLN A 103 6.93 3.65 -8.95
N LEU A 104 5.84 4.23 -8.48
CA LEU A 104 4.56 4.31 -9.19
C LEU A 104 4.44 5.56 -10.04
N LEU A 105 4.87 6.70 -9.48
CA LEU A 105 4.50 8.02 -9.94
C LEU A 105 5.54 8.58 -10.90
N ASP A 106 5.08 9.08 -12.02
CA ASP A 106 5.85 9.96 -12.88
C ASP A 106 5.56 11.42 -12.48
N ARG A 107 6.55 12.07 -11.90
CA ARG A 107 6.42 13.43 -11.34
C ARG A 107 6.84 14.54 -12.32
N ARG A 108 7.18 14.18 -13.56
CA ARG A 108 7.66 15.15 -14.58
C ARG A 108 6.55 16.10 -15.01
N ASP A 109 5.32 15.62 -15.12
CA ASP A 109 4.16 16.42 -15.48
C ASP A 109 3.12 16.40 -14.36
N LYS A 110 2.99 17.53 -13.67
CA LYS A 110 2.09 17.66 -12.52
C LYS A 110 0.62 17.57 -12.90
N LYS A 111 0.23 18.03 -14.11
CA LYS A 111 -1.17 17.97 -14.56
C LYS A 111 -1.57 16.55 -14.89
N VAL A 112 -0.70 15.82 -15.60
CA VAL A 112 -0.91 14.39 -15.89
C VAL A 112 -0.97 13.58 -14.59
N LEU A 113 -0.07 13.87 -13.64
CA LEU A 113 -0.06 13.20 -12.36
C LEU A 113 -1.33 13.45 -11.55
N SER A 114 -1.76 14.71 -11.44
CA SER A 114 -3.00 15.07 -10.71
C SER A 114 -4.21 14.37 -11.32
N LYS A 115 -4.37 14.45 -12.63
CA LYS A 115 -5.46 13.74 -13.31
C LYS A 115 -5.41 12.22 -13.10
N TRP A 116 -4.24 11.62 -13.13
CA TRP A 116 -4.10 10.20 -12.88
C TRP A 116 -4.47 9.84 -11.43
N MET A 117 -4.13 10.69 -10.45
CA MET A 117 -4.56 10.51 -9.05
C MET A 117 -6.09 10.53 -8.93
N ASP A 118 -6.74 11.49 -9.55
CA ASP A 118 -8.20 11.57 -9.55
C ASP A 118 -8.83 10.34 -10.18
N ASP A 119 -8.40 9.96 -11.38
CA ASP A 119 -8.96 8.83 -12.14
C ASP A 119 -8.64 7.45 -11.50
N SER A 120 -7.52 7.32 -10.82
CA SER A 120 -7.00 6.03 -10.35
C SER A 120 -7.24 5.78 -8.87
N PHE A 121 -7.27 6.81 -8.03
CA PHE A 121 -7.48 6.70 -6.60
C PHE A 121 -8.85 7.24 -6.19
N VAL A 122 -9.11 8.51 -6.41
CA VAL A 122 -10.35 9.14 -5.95
C VAL A 122 -11.58 8.50 -6.60
N ALA A 123 -11.54 8.23 -7.90
CA ALA A 123 -12.67 7.66 -8.63
C ALA A 123 -12.86 6.15 -8.44
N LYS A 124 -11.88 5.42 -7.93
CA LYS A 124 -11.90 3.93 -7.89
C LYS A 124 -11.80 3.32 -6.51
N LEU A 125 -11.31 4.07 -5.54
CA LEU A 125 -11.08 3.58 -4.20
C LEU A 125 -12.02 4.24 -3.20
N VAL A 126 -12.28 3.51 -2.13
CA VAL A 126 -13.02 3.99 -0.95
C VAL A 126 -12.25 3.60 0.30
N GLN A 127 -12.53 4.29 1.39
CA GLN A 127 -12.07 3.84 2.71
C GLN A 127 -12.92 2.67 3.18
N LYS A 128 -12.32 1.69 3.86
CA LYS A 128 -13.04 0.51 4.38
C LYS A 128 -14.14 0.85 5.37
N ASP A 129 -14.09 2.03 6.00
CA ASP A 129 -15.15 2.55 6.88
C ASP A 129 -16.35 3.16 6.11
N GLY A 130 -16.31 3.13 4.77
CA GLY A 130 -17.37 3.66 3.91
C GLY A 130 -17.22 5.12 3.50
N LYS A 131 -16.20 5.83 3.99
CA LYS A 131 -15.95 7.22 3.59
C LYS A 131 -15.38 7.29 2.18
N SER A 132 -15.74 8.35 1.47
CA SER A 132 -15.17 8.66 0.15
C SER A 132 -13.67 8.95 0.25
N MET A 133 -13.00 8.77 -0.89
CA MET A 133 -11.61 9.18 -1.06
C MET A 133 -11.57 10.63 -1.51
N GLU A 134 -10.73 11.41 -0.85
CA GLU A 134 -10.42 12.79 -1.22
C GLU A 134 -8.91 12.99 -1.23
N CYS A 135 -8.44 14.08 -1.83
CA CYS A 135 -7.00 14.38 -1.85
C CYS A 135 -6.40 14.39 -0.44
N GLU A 136 -7.11 14.97 0.51
CA GLU A 136 -6.71 15.08 1.92
C GLU A 136 -6.71 13.75 2.67
N THR A 137 -7.36 12.70 2.15
CA THR A 137 -7.32 11.36 2.75
C THR A 137 -5.88 10.83 2.82
N CYS A 138 -5.07 11.13 1.80
CA CYS A 138 -3.66 10.74 1.72
C CYS A 138 -2.72 11.93 1.97
N HIS A 139 -3.09 13.11 1.47
CA HIS A 139 -2.31 14.34 1.59
C HIS A 139 -2.84 15.20 2.75
N VAL A 140 -2.64 14.71 3.98
CA VAL A 140 -3.03 15.46 5.19
C VAL A 140 -2.41 16.87 5.14
N ASP A 141 -3.23 17.89 5.35
CA ASP A 141 -2.84 19.32 5.20
C ASP A 141 -2.23 19.63 3.83
N MET A 142 -2.65 18.92 2.78
CA MET A 142 -2.11 19.04 1.41
C MET A 142 -0.59 18.82 1.32
N ASP A 143 -0.04 18.00 2.23
CA ASP A 143 1.38 17.65 2.21
C ASP A 143 1.70 16.68 1.05
N MET A 144 2.38 17.19 0.03
CA MET A 144 2.83 16.41 -1.13
C MET A 144 4.10 15.60 -0.86
N HIS A 145 4.69 15.73 0.34
CA HIS A 145 5.95 15.10 0.73
C HIS A 145 5.82 14.11 1.88
N PHE A 146 4.61 13.63 2.18
CA PHE A 146 4.33 12.75 3.32
C PHE A 146 5.20 11.48 3.33
N LEU A 147 5.57 10.92 2.19
CA LEU A 147 6.46 9.76 2.11
C LEU A 147 7.86 10.04 2.68
N ALA A 148 8.35 11.27 2.52
CA ALA A 148 9.63 11.65 3.10
C ALA A 148 9.57 11.67 4.64
N LYS A 149 8.44 12.10 5.20
CA LYS A 149 8.20 12.07 6.65
C LYS A 149 8.09 10.64 7.18
N TRP A 150 7.42 9.76 6.46
CA TRP A 150 7.27 8.36 6.84
C TRP A 150 8.61 7.60 6.92
N GLY A 151 9.62 8.06 6.20
CA GLY A 151 10.94 7.45 6.19
C GLY A 151 11.92 7.98 7.25
N GLN A 152 11.50 8.94 8.07
CA GLN A 152 12.33 9.55 9.12
C GLN A 152 12.44 8.71 10.39
#